data_5dff46da01cd4f48ce25173b25136f62
#
_entry.id   5dff46da01cd4f48ce25173b25136f62
#
_cell.length_a   1.000
_cell.length_b   1.000
_cell.length_c   1.000
_cell.angle_alpha   90.00
_cell.angle_beta   90.00
_cell.angle_gamma   90.00
#
_symmetry.space_group_name_H-M   'P 1'
#
loop_
_entity.id
_entity.type
_entity.pdbx_description
1 polymer ?
#
loop_
_entity_poly.entity_id
_entity_poly.type
_entity_poly.pdbx_seq_one_letter_code
_entity_poly.pdbx_strand_id
1 'polypeptide(L)'
;MQRERDRRRDAKGGDSGRNELGAELVEFALSSAVFFIFIFGVFELCLVLFMYNTAAGAARETTRWASVRGALCSNLSIGSCPATLSQVQDYGKTLPGAGNMSVQVWWCNSDGQTNCVQNPSNAQQGNVVKVNVSYTFASVPFVSKDALTVASTSAAVIWQ
;
A
#
# COMPACT_ATOMS: atom_id res chain seq x y z
N MET A 1 61.40 -39.00 -28.94
CA MET A 1 60.73 -39.16 -27.60
C MET A 1 60.48 -37.85 -26.85
N GLN A 2 61.21 -36.75 -27.06
CA GLN A 2 61.00 -35.45 -26.35
C GLN A 2 59.75 -34.69 -26.83
N ARG A 3 59.44 -34.66 -28.13
CA ARG A 3 58.32 -33.96 -28.75
C ARG A 3 56.90 -34.44 -28.28
N GLU A 4 56.81 -35.69 -27.87
CA GLU A 4 55.54 -36.29 -27.45
C GLU A 4 55.24 -35.97 -26.00
N ARG A 5 56.22 -35.66 -25.16
CA ARG A 5 56.07 -35.20 -23.78
C ARG A 5 55.66 -33.75 -23.71
N ASP A 6 56.07 -32.90 -24.61
CA ASP A 6 55.70 -31.51 -24.67
C ASP A 6 54.22 -31.32 -25.09
N ARG A 7 53.78 -32.12 -26.12
CA ARG A 7 52.36 -32.11 -26.51
C ARG A 7 51.40 -32.55 -25.41
N ARG A 8 51.82 -33.42 -24.50
CA ARG A 8 50.97 -33.81 -23.36
C ARG A 8 50.96 -32.78 -22.24
N ARG A 9 51.94 -31.92 -22.13
CA ARG A 9 51.96 -30.83 -21.16
C ARG A 9 51.06 -29.67 -21.60
N ASP A 10 51.04 -29.35 -22.89
CA ASP A 10 50.18 -28.28 -23.42
C ASP A 10 48.69 -28.64 -23.39
N ALA A 11 48.36 -29.93 -23.58
CA ALA A 11 46.96 -30.40 -23.49
C ALA A 11 46.40 -30.37 -22.06
N LYS A 12 47.25 -30.41 -21.03
CA LYS A 12 46.82 -30.43 -19.63
C LYS A 12 46.69 -29.03 -19.00
N GLY A 13 47.33 -28.02 -19.63
CA GLY A 13 47.27 -26.62 -19.16
C GLY A 13 46.02 -25.86 -19.59
N GLY A 14 45.36 -26.32 -20.69
CA GLY A 14 44.20 -25.60 -21.25
C GLY A 14 42.86 -25.87 -20.58
N ASP A 15 42.74 -26.96 -19.82
CA ASP A 15 41.44 -27.38 -19.23
C ASP A 15 41.22 -26.81 -17.81
N SER A 16 42.30 -26.51 -17.09
CA SER A 16 42.23 -25.93 -15.74
C SER A 16 41.65 -24.52 -15.73
N GLY A 17 42.08 -23.64 -16.65
CA GLY A 17 41.64 -22.26 -16.72
C GLY A 17 40.19 -22.08 -17.17
N ARG A 18 39.63 -23.04 -17.92
CA ARG A 18 38.22 -23.00 -18.34
C ARG A 18 37.28 -23.35 -17.19
N ASN A 19 37.67 -24.23 -16.29
CA ASN A 19 36.90 -24.64 -15.14
C ASN A 19 36.90 -23.56 -14.05
N GLU A 20 37.97 -22.81 -13.88
CA GLU A 20 38.11 -21.71 -12.96
C GLU A 20 37.21 -20.52 -13.36
N LEU A 21 37.21 -20.13 -14.65
CA LEU A 21 36.31 -19.10 -15.18
C LEU A 21 34.82 -19.47 -15.00
N GLY A 22 34.48 -20.75 -15.14
CA GLY A 22 33.12 -21.24 -14.92
C GLY A 22 32.69 -21.15 -13.45
N ALA A 23 33.59 -21.46 -12.52
CA ALA A 23 33.33 -21.37 -11.10
C ALA A 23 33.09 -19.89 -10.63
N GLU A 24 33.92 -18.97 -11.10
CA GLU A 24 33.78 -17.55 -10.83
C GLU A 24 32.45 -16.98 -11.34
N LEU A 25 32.00 -17.39 -12.54
CA LEU A 25 30.70 -16.98 -13.09
C LEU A 25 29.53 -17.50 -12.26
N VAL A 26 29.61 -18.73 -11.76
CA VAL A 26 28.57 -19.30 -10.90
C VAL A 26 28.51 -18.58 -9.54
N GLU A 27 29.66 -18.27 -8.95
CA GLU A 27 29.75 -17.54 -7.69
C GLU A 27 29.17 -16.12 -7.85
N PHE A 28 29.53 -15.42 -8.94
CA PHE A 28 28.95 -14.11 -9.24
C PHE A 28 27.44 -14.20 -9.48
N ALA A 29 26.94 -15.21 -10.18
CA ALA A 29 25.52 -15.41 -10.43
C ALA A 29 24.74 -15.65 -9.12
N LEU A 30 25.28 -16.47 -8.22
CA LEU A 30 24.66 -16.70 -6.91
C LEU A 30 24.65 -15.44 -6.04
N SER A 31 25.76 -14.74 -5.97
CA SER A 31 25.88 -13.50 -5.20
C SER A 31 24.94 -12.41 -5.74
N SER A 32 24.86 -12.27 -7.07
CA SER A 32 23.93 -11.31 -7.69
C SER A 32 22.47 -11.70 -7.48
N ALA A 33 22.12 -12.98 -7.50
CA ALA A 33 20.75 -13.43 -7.22
C ALA A 33 20.31 -13.06 -5.81
N VAL A 34 21.14 -13.29 -4.79
CA VAL A 34 20.86 -12.91 -3.40
C VAL A 34 20.71 -11.39 -3.28
N PHE A 35 21.58 -10.64 -3.94
CA PHE A 35 21.52 -9.17 -3.96
C PHE A 35 20.21 -8.64 -4.56
N PHE A 36 19.77 -9.20 -5.70
CA PHE A 36 18.51 -8.79 -6.32
C PHE A 36 17.29 -9.16 -5.47
N ILE A 37 17.26 -10.34 -4.85
CA ILE A 37 16.19 -10.72 -3.93
C ILE A 37 16.07 -9.70 -2.80
N PHE A 38 17.19 -9.28 -2.22
CA PHE A 38 17.19 -8.27 -1.16
C PHE A 38 16.66 -6.91 -1.66
N ILE A 39 17.13 -6.44 -2.81
CA ILE A 39 16.65 -5.17 -3.41
C ILE A 39 15.16 -5.21 -3.68
N PHE A 40 14.66 -6.26 -4.34
CA PHE A 40 13.23 -6.39 -4.63
C PHE A 40 12.39 -6.47 -3.36
N GLY A 41 12.85 -7.18 -2.33
CA GLY A 41 12.18 -7.23 -1.03
C GLY A 41 12.06 -5.84 -0.39
N VAL A 42 13.12 -5.03 -0.44
CA VAL A 42 13.07 -3.64 0.06
C VAL A 42 12.09 -2.80 -0.76
N PHE A 43 12.08 -2.93 -2.09
CA PHE A 43 11.12 -2.21 -2.94
C PHE A 43 9.67 -2.55 -2.59
N GLU A 44 9.35 -3.82 -2.38
CA GLU A 44 7.99 -4.23 -1.99
C GLU A 44 7.57 -3.64 -0.65
N LEU A 45 8.45 -3.65 0.35
CA LEU A 45 8.18 -3.01 1.64
C LEU A 45 7.95 -1.50 1.50
N CYS A 46 8.73 -0.81 0.69
CA CYS A 46 8.54 0.61 0.40
C CYS A 46 7.16 0.88 -0.23
N LEU A 47 6.72 0.04 -1.17
CA LEU A 47 5.39 0.17 -1.79
C LEU A 47 4.26 -0.02 -0.78
N VAL A 48 4.36 -1.02 0.10
CA VAL A 48 3.38 -1.26 1.17
C VAL A 48 3.29 -0.05 2.11
N LEU A 49 4.43 0.48 2.56
CA LEU A 49 4.49 1.67 3.41
C LEU A 49 3.94 2.92 2.71
N PHE A 50 4.24 3.10 1.43
CA PHE A 50 3.70 4.19 0.63
C PHE A 50 2.17 4.13 0.57
N MET A 51 1.60 2.96 0.26
CA MET A 51 0.15 2.78 0.21
C MET A 51 -0.51 2.96 1.58
N TYR A 52 0.14 2.51 2.66
CA TYR A 52 -0.35 2.75 4.02
C TYR A 52 -0.41 4.24 4.35
N ASN A 53 0.64 5.00 4.06
CA ASN A 53 0.67 6.44 4.29
C ASN A 53 -0.35 7.18 3.43
N THR A 54 -0.55 6.77 2.19
CA THR A 54 -1.57 7.33 1.29
C THR A 54 -2.98 7.06 1.84
N ALA A 55 -3.25 5.83 2.28
CA ALA A 55 -4.53 5.48 2.90
C ALA A 55 -4.79 6.29 4.18
N ALA A 56 -3.75 6.49 5.00
CA ALA A 56 -3.84 7.29 6.22
C ALA A 56 -4.13 8.78 5.93
N GLY A 57 -3.47 9.34 4.93
CA GLY A 57 -3.72 10.70 4.45
C GLY A 57 -5.15 10.86 3.92
N ALA A 58 -5.57 9.95 3.04
CA ALA A 58 -6.91 9.94 2.47
C ALA A 58 -8.01 9.78 3.53
N ALA A 59 -7.82 8.90 4.52
CA ALA A 59 -8.76 8.72 5.61
C ALA A 59 -8.96 10.02 6.43
N ARG A 60 -7.86 10.71 6.77
CA ARG A 60 -7.91 11.96 7.54
C ARG A 60 -8.59 13.07 6.77
N GLU A 61 -8.23 13.26 5.52
CA GLU A 61 -8.79 14.35 4.70
C GLU A 61 -10.27 14.10 4.39
N THR A 62 -10.65 12.87 4.06
CA THR A 62 -12.06 12.50 3.84
C THR A 62 -12.88 12.67 5.12
N THR A 63 -12.35 12.28 6.27
CA THR A 63 -13.01 12.48 7.57
C THR A 63 -13.22 13.96 7.86
N ARG A 64 -12.21 14.79 7.65
CA ARG A 64 -12.31 16.24 7.81
C ARG A 64 -13.35 16.85 6.87
N TRP A 65 -13.35 16.44 5.61
CA TRP A 65 -14.33 16.90 4.64
C TRP A 65 -15.77 16.53 5.05
N ALA A 66 -15.97 15.31 5.57
CA ALA A 66 -17.28 14.84 6.02
C ALA A 66 -17.72 15.50 7.33
N SER A 67 -16.79 15.79 8.26
CA SER A 67 -17.12 16.36 9.58
C SER A 67 -17.71 17.79 9.51
N VAL A 68 -17.42 18.54 8.45
CA VAL A 68 -17.97 19.88 8.23
C VAL A 68 -19.25 19.87 7.38
N ARG A 69 -19.74 18.69 7.00
CA ARG A 69 -20.94 18.51 6.16
C ARG A 69 -21.97 17.62 6.85
N GLY A 70 -22.24 17.92 8.11
CA GLY A 70 -23.27 17.28 8.90
C GLY A 70 -24.69 17.84 8.61
N ALA A 71 -25.63 17.51 9.47
CA ALA A 71 -27.05 17.83 9.29
C ALA A 71 -27.36 19.35 9.25
N LEU A 72 -26.56 20.18 9.92
CA LEU A 72 -26.79 21.62 10.03
C LEU A 72 -26.06 22.46 8.98
N CYS A 73 -25.25 21.83 8.10
CA CYS A 73 -24.47 22.56 7.12
C CYS A 73 -25.32 23.23 6.01
N SER A 74 -26.58 22.87 5.88
CA SER A 74 -27.54 23.54 4.96
C SER A 74 -27.62 25.04 5.14
N ASN A 75 -27.32 25.52 6.35
CA ASN A 75 -27.35 26.96 6.70
C ASN A 75 -26.15 27.72 6.11
N LEU A 76 -25.14 27.05 5.59
CA LEU A 76 -23.87 27.65 5.15
C LEU A 76 -23.72 27.77 3.63
N SER A 77 -24.76 27.45 2.86
CA SER A 77 -24.73 27.43 1.38
C SER A 77 -23.58 26.57 0.83
N ILE A 78 -23.08 25.58 1.58
CA ILE A 78 -22.09 24.62 1.15
C ILE A 78 -22.81 23.54 0.34
N GLY A 79 -22.39 23.32 -0.89
CA GLY A 79 -22.95 22.23 -1.70
C GLY A 79 -22.78 20.87 -1.02
N SER A 80 -23.76 19.96 -1.23
CA SER A 80 -23.74 18.60 -0.67
C SER A 80 -23.91 18.57 0.86
N CYS A 81 -25.02 19.08 1.35
CA CYS A 81 -25.37 19.17 2.76
C CYS A 81 -26.77 18.58 3.04
N PRO A 82 -26.89 17.60 3.94
CA PRO A 82 -25.80 16.81 4.53
C PRO A 82 -25.13 15.95 3.46
N ALA A 83 -23.84 15.64 3.66
CA ALA A 83 -23.11 14.80 2.71
C ALA A 83 -23.66 13.38 2.70
N THR A 84 -23.96 12.86 1.53
CA THR A 84 -24.37 11.46 1.36
C THR A 84 -23.17 10.51 1.42
N LEU A 85 -23.45 9.23 1.66
CA LEU A 85 -22.41 8.19 1.67
C LEU A 85 -21.58 8.19 0.38
N SER A 86 -22.24 8.24 -0.78
CA SER A 86 -21.57 8.25 -2.08
C SER A 86 -20.66 9.47 -2.27
N GLN A 87 -21.12 10.66 -1.87
CA GLN A 87 -20.32 11.87 -1.99
C GLN A 87 -19.06 11.84 -1.14
N VAL A 88 -19.12 11.28 0.09
CA VAL A 88 -17.95 11.12 0.95
C VAL A 88 -16.99 10.10 0.34
N GLN A 89 -17.52 8.99 -0.18
CA GLN A 89 -16.71 7.96 -0.84
C GLN A 89 -16.04 8.49 -2.12
N ASP A 90 -16.79 9.20 -2.94
CA ASP A 90 -16.27 9.78 -4.18
C ASP A 90 -15.18 10.82 -3.90
N TYR A 91 -15.42 11.70 -2.91
CA TYR A 91 -14.39 12.64 -2.47
C TYR A 91 -13.12 11.92 -2.02
N GLY A 92 -13.24 10.88 -1.21
CA GLY A 92 -12.07 10.10 -0.76
C GLY A 92 -11.27 9.49 -1.91
N LYS A 93 -11.96 9.06 -2.99
CA LYS A 93 -11.31 8.51 -4.19
C LYS A 93 -10.66 9.57 -5.09
N THR A 94 -11.08 10.83 -5.00
CA THR A 94 -10.44 11.91 -5.78
C THR A 94 -9.09 12.34 -5.21
N LEU A 95 -8.76 11.91 -3.99
CA LEU A 95 -7.49 12.27 -3.37
C LEU A 95 -6.30 11.58 -4.06
N PRO A 96 -5.14 12.25 -4.13
CA PRO A 96 -3.97 11.69 -4.80
C PRO A 96 -3.58 10.30 -4.30
N GLY A 97 -3.51 9.35 -5.21
CA GLY A 97 -3.15 7.96 -4.91
C GLY A 97 -4.29 7.08 -4.33
N ALA A 98 -5.45 7.66 -4.02
CA ALA A 98 -6.57 6.93 -3.41
C ALA A 98 -7.60 6.37 -4.41
N GLY A 99 -7.47 6.64 -5.71
CA GLY A 99 -8.47 6.28 -6.73
C GLY A 99 -8.86 4.80 -6.78
N ASN A 100 -7.94 3.91 -6.46
CA ASN A 100 -8.16 2.45 -6.43
C ASN A 100 -8.38 1.91 -5.00
N MET A 101 -8.54 2.78 -4.01
CA MET A 101 -8.77 2.38 -2.63
C MET A 101 -10.25 2.20 -2.34
N SER A 102 -10.57 1.30 -1.43
CA SER A 102 -11.91 1.15 -0.88
C SER A 102 -12.11 2.15 0.24
N VAL A 103 -13.15 2.97 0.14
CA VAL A 103 -13.51 3.97 1.14
C VAL A 103 -14.82 3.55 1.81
N GLN A 104 -14.79 3.31 3.11
CA GLN A 104 -15.96 2.96 3.90
C GLN A 104 -16.21 4.06 4.95
N VAL A 105 -17.45 4.45 5.11
CA VAL A 105 -17.84 5.57 5.97
C VAL A 105 -18.95 5.13 6.91
N TRP A 106 -18.84 5.51 8.16
CA TRP A 106 -19.87 5.30 9.18
C TRP A 106 -20.11 6.58 9.96
N TRP A 107 -21.37 6.81 10.31
CA TRP A 107 -21.77 7.82 11.26
C TRP A 107 -22.14 7.12 12.57
N CYS A 108 -21.43 7.43 13.62
CA CYS A 108 -21.57 6.84 14.94
C CYS A 108 -22.12 7.87 15.93
N ASN A 109 -22.63 7.42 17.06
CA ASN A 109 -22.95 8.32 18.16
C ASN A 109 -21.70 9.07 18.67
N SER A 110 -21.88 10.00 19.58
CA SER A 110 -20.82 10.86 20.14
C SER A 110 -19.66 10.10 20.79
N ASP A 111 -19.87 8.84 21.18
CA ASP A 111 -18.82 7.93 21.67
C ASP A 111 -17.92 7.36 20.54
N GLY A 112 -18.32 7.53 19.28
CA GLY A 112 -17.62 7.00 18.11
C GLY A 112 -17.62 5.48 18.00
N GLN A 113 -18.38 4.76 18.81
CA GLN A 113 -18.38 3.30 18.87
C GLN A 113 -19.77 2.66 18.73
N THR A 114 -20.80 3.32 19.22
CA THR A 114 -22.18 2.79 19.18
C THR A 114 -22.96 3.35 18.01
N ASN A 115 -23.99 2.62 17.56
CA ASN A 115 -24.88 3.00 16.46
C ASN A 115 -24.14 3.49 15.19
N CYS A 116 -23.07 2.83 14.81
CA CYS A 116 -22.33 3.14 13.59
C CYS A 116 -23.11 2.64 12.37
N VAL A 117 -23.68 3.55 11.62
CA VAL A 117 -24.48 3.28 10.41
C VAL A 117 -23.87 3.96 9.19
N GLN A 118 -24.01 3.32 8.04
CA GLN A 118 -23.57 3.88 6.75
C GLN A 118 -24.63 4.82 6.13
N ASN A 119 -25.37 5.50 6.97
CA ASN A 119 -26.43 6.40 6.56
C ASN A 119 -26.21 7.77 7.23
N PRO A 120 -26.24 8.88 6.47
CA PRO A 120 -26.06 10.22 6.99
C PRO A 120 -27.21 10.69 7.91
N SER A 121 -28.26 9.90 8.12
CA SER A 121 -29.30 10.20 9.12
C SER A 121 -28.75 10.43 10.54
N ASN A 122 -27.57 9.85 10.83
CA ASN A 122 -26.84 10.03 12.09
C ASN A 122 -25.74 11.11 12.02
N ALA A 123 -25.72 11.93 10.97
CA ALA A 123 -24.76 13.02 10.79
C ALA A 123 -25.10 14.28 11.62
N GLN A 124 -25.55 14.08 12.86
CA GLN A 124 -25.92 15.18 13.76
C GLN A 124 -24.68 15.79 14.41
N GLN A 125 -24.80 17.08 14.78
CA GLN A 125 -23.76 17.77 15.52
C GLN A 125 -23.42 17.04 16.83
N GLY A 126 -22.14 16.88 17.11
CA GLY A 126 -21.63 16.15 18.27
C GLY A 126 -21.44 14.64 18.04
N ASN A 127 -22.05 14.09 16.99
CA ASN A 127 -21.76 12.70 16.57
C ASN A 127 -20.41 12.59 15.87
N VAL A 128 -19.97 11.35 15.63
CA VAL A 128 -18.65 11.05 15.07
C VAL A 128 -18.80 10.44 13.67
N VAL A 129 -18.14 11.03 12.70
CA VAL A 129 -17.93 10.37 11.40
C VAL A 129 -16.62 9.59 11.43
N LYS A 130 -16.68 8.34 11.00
CA LYS A 130 -15.52 7.42 10.92
C LYS A 130 -15.35 6.99 9.47
N VAL A 131 -14.14 7.16 8.95
CA VAL A 131 -13.77 6.78 7.59
C VAL A 131 -12.64 5.78 7.65
N ASN A 132 -12.84 4.64 7.01
CA ASN A 132 -11.80 3.64 6.77
C ASN A 132 -11.43 3.64 5.30
N VAL A 133 -10.15 3.77 5.02
CA VAL A 133 -9.60 3.66 3.67
C VAL A 133 -8.68 2.45 3.62
N SER A 134 -8.92 1.56 2.68
CA SER A 134 -8.14 0.33 2.54
C SER A 134 -7.71 0.07 1.10
N TYR A 135 -6.54 -0.53 0.95
CA TYR A 135 -6.00 -1.01 -0.31
C TYR A 135 -5.57 -2.47 -0.17
N THR A 136 -5.98 -3.31 -1.12
CA THR A 136 -5.64 -4.72 -1.12
C THR A 136 -4.67 -5.01 -2.27
N PHE A 137 -3.47 -5.48 -1.91
CA PHE A 137 -2.53 -6.04 -2.86
C PHE A 137 -2.95 -7.46 -3.22
N ALA A 138 -3.00 -7.79 -4.50
CA ALA A 138 -3.36 -9.15 -4.94
C ALA A 138 -2.33 -10.20 -4.46
N SER A 139 -1.05 -9.85 -4.50
CA SER A 139 0.06 -10.60 -3.93
C SER A 139 1.26 -9.69 -3.74
N VAL A 140 2.08 -9.98 -2.75
CA VAL A 140 3.38 -9.33 -2.52
C VAL A 140 4.41 -10.46 -2.44
N PRO A 141 5.05 -10.85 -3.57
CA PRO A 141 5.78 -12.11 -3.73
C PRO A 141 6.81 -12.43 -2.63
N PHE A 142 7.51 -11.41 -2.11
CA PHE A 142 8.53 -11.59 -1.07
C PHE A 142 8.00 -11.38 0.35
N VAL A 143 6.78 -10.83 0.53
CA VAL A 143 6.18 -10.55 1.83
C VAL A 143 5.06 -11.54 2.15
N SER A 144 4.13 -11.75 1.22
CA SER A 144 3.01 -12.67 1.38
C SER A 144 2.52 -13.21 0.05
N LYS A 145 2.20 -14.52 0.02
CA LYS A 145 1.52 -15.16 -1.11
C LYS A 145 0.02 -14.86 -1.12
N ASP A 146 -0.52 -14.52 0.04
CA ASP A 146 -1.93 -14.17 0.21
C ASP A 146 -2.14 -12.67 -0.01
N ALA A 147 -3.37 -12.29 -0.28
CA ALA A 147 -3.75 -10.89 -0.43
C ALA A 147 -3.43 -10.11 0.86
N LEU A 148 -2.61 -9.08 0.73
CA LEU A 148 -2.26 -8.18 1.83
C LEU A 148 -3.13 -6.93 1.76
N THR A 149 -3.90 -6.67 2.82
CA THR A 149 -4.71 -5.45 2.92
C THR A 149 -4.08 -4.47 3.90
N VAL A 150 -3.79 -3.28 3.43
CA VAL A 150 -3.40 -2.14 4.26
C VAL A 150 -4.62 -1.24 4.44
N ALA A 151 -4.89 -0.83 5.67
CA ALA A 151 -6.04 0.01 5.98
C ALA A 151 -5.68 1.06 7.03
N SER A 152 -6.36 2.20 6.94
CA SER A 152 -6.28 3.25 7.96
C SER A 152 -7.67 3.78 8.26
N THR A 153 -7.94 4.00 9.53
CA THR A 153 -9.22 4.56 10.00
C THR A 153 -8.97 5.90 10.66
N SER A 154 -9.78 6.89 10.27
CA SER A 154 -9.82 8.20 10.90
C SER A 154 -11.23 8.46 11.42
N ALA A 155 -11.34 9.22 12.51
CA ALA A 155 -12.62 9.63 13.08
C ALA A 155 -12.57 11.10 13.50
N ALA A 156 -13.66 11.82 13.31
CA ALA A 156 -13.79 13.21 13.72
C ALA A 156 -15.22 13.49 14.18
N VAL A 157 -15.35 14.43 15.11
CA VAL A 157 -16.64 14.94 15.56
C VAL A 157 -17.25 15.84 14.48
N ILE A 158 -18.54 15.72 14.27
CA ILE A 158 -19.31 16.53 13.34
C ILE A 158 -19.63 17.89 14.02
N TRP A 159 -19.21 18.97 13.35
CA TRP A 159 -19.35 20.33 13.91
C TRP A 159 -20.63 21.06 13.48
N GLN A 160 -21.26 20.56 12.39
CA GLN A 160 -22.42 21.26 11.77
C GLN A 160 -23.53 20.30 11.39
#